data_cfd7633474558f243675318b48ecce69
#
_entry.id   cfd7633474558f243675318b48ecce69
#
_cell.length_a   1.000
_cell.length_b   1.000
_cell.length_c   1.000
_cell.angle_alpha   90.00
_cell.angle_beta   90.00
_cell.angle_gamma   90.00
#
_symmetry.space_group_name_H-M   'P 1'
#
loop_
_entity.id
_entity.type
_entity.pdbx_description
1 polymer ?
#
loop_
_entity_poly.entity_id
_entity_poly.type
_entity_poly.pdbx_seq_one_letter_code
_entity_poly.pdbx_strand_id
1 'polypeptide(L)'
;MSKQGESGGMRLLKSSKHGFFRIVFSRVGLIVLLLVLQVALITAVMLWFYKILPHFLAVQALFVIVMVLTLINSRIDASSKITWLILIMSAPLFGTLLYVYVRTDLGHRVLRDRLRRIIGETKQMLPQDDETMQQLEKEHPEVAALDEYLNKSGCFPVYDNCELKYFPSGEEKFKELLPRLEEAKDFIFLEYFIIEEGYMWGSILEILSRKASEGVDVRVMYDGTNEFATLPAKYPRLLSELGIKCRPFAPLTPFVSTHYNFRDHRKILVIDGKVAFTGGINLSDRYINIGSPYGHWKDTAIMLRGRAVDSFTLLFLQMWNMGQDECEYQKYLSVPGSAPVSPAPGWVIPYGDSPLDNFRVGEMVYIDILNRAQRYVHIMTPYLILDGELETALRFAAQRGVDVELILPGIPDKPVPYALAKTHYAALLDAGVKIYEYTPGFVHAKVFVSDDVKAVVGSINLDYRSLYHHFECAAYIYDAPCIADIEADFVSTRSECREVSYETLKEIPLHTKFVGGVTKAISTML
;
A
#
# COMPACT_ATOMS: atom_id res chain seq x y z
N MET A 1 17.65 44.48 10.17
CA MET A 1 18.13 43.85 11.39
C MET A 1 17.01 42.93 11.87
N SER A 2 17.05 41.67 11.97
CA SER A 2 18.05 40.63 11.89
C SER A 2 17.41 39.41 11.21
N LYS A 3 17.99 38.91 10.12
CA LYS A 3 17.69 37.58 9.55
C LYS A 3 18.53 36.57 10.32
N GLN A 4 17.97 35.95 11.30
CA GLN A 4 18.52 34.73 11.91
C GLN A 4 17.34 33.84 12.32
N GLY A 5 17.19 32.69 11.69
CA GLY A 5 16.19 31.67 12.00
C GLY A 5 15.76 30.85 10.79
N GLU A 6 16.58 30.65 9.77
CA GLU A 6 16.39 29.54 8.84
C GLU A 6 16.92 28.27 9.53
N SER A 7 16.00 27.39 9.92
CA SER A 7 16.31 26.12 10.57
C SER A 7 17.29 25.30 9.74
N GLY A 8 18.30 24.71 10.40
CA GLY A 8 19.34 23.91 9.75
C GLY A 8 18.80 22.72 8.92
N GLY A 9 17.58 22.25 9.20
CA GLY A 9 16.89 21.17 8.47
C GLY A 9 16.53 21.53 7.02
N MET A 10 16.16 22.77 6.74
CA MET A 10 15.79 23.20 5.37
C MET A 10 16.98 23.28 4.39
N ARG A 11 18.22 23.41 4.88
CA ARG A 11 19.42 23.46 4.02
C ARG A 11 19.87 22.11 3.49
N LEU A 12 19.44 20.99 4.08
CA LEU A 12 19.86 19.64 3.72
C LEU A 12 19.09 19.04 2.53
N LEU A 13 18.10 19.73 2.01
CA LEU A 13 17.08 19.20 1.14
C LEU A 13 17.12 19.73 -0.32
N LYS A 14 18.27 20.22 -0.84
CA LYS A 14 18.34 20.65 -2.25
C LYS A 14 18.49 19.46 -3.22
N SER A 15 17.47 19.24 -4.04
CA SER A 15 17.40 18.24 -5.12
C SER A 15 18.54 18.35 -6.13
N SER A 16 19.18 17.23 -6.48
CA SER A 16 20.10 17.12 -7.60
C SER A 16 19.35 16.66 -8.86
N LYS A 17 19.49 17.41 -9.96
CA LYS A 17 18.85 17.15 -11.26
C LYS A 17 19.28 15.80 -11.85
N HIS A 18 18.32 15.08 -12.43
CA HIS A 18 18.47 13.73 -12.95
C HIS A 18 19.14 13.65 -14.33
N GLY A 19 19.99 12.65 -14.60
CA GLY A 19 20.69 12.45 -15.86
C GLY A 19 19.98 11.47 -16.81
N PHE A 20 20.07 11.75 -18.13
CA PHE A 20 19.54 10.98 -19.26
C PHE A 20 19.83 9.46 -19.21
N PHE A 21 20.99 9.05 -18.73
CA PHE A 21 21.38 7.64 -18.59
C PHE A 21 20.47 6.80 -17.67
N ARG A 22 19.82 7.40 -16.68
CA ARG A 22 18.88 6.68 -15.80
C ARG A 22 17.57 6.28 -16.49
N ILE A 23 17.14 7.05 -17.49
CA ILE A 23 15.92 6.74 -18.26
C ILE A 23 16.17 5.57 -19.21
N VAL A 24 17.33 5.54 -19.87
CA VAL A 24 17.72 4.48 -20.82
C VAL A 24 17.87 3.13 -20.12
N PHE A 25 18.36 3.11 -18.90
CA PHE A 25 18.56 1.90 -18.09
C PHE A 25 17.42 1.61 -17.11
N SER A 26 16.27 2.27 -17.29
CA SER A 26 15.04 1.98 -16.56
C SER A 26 14.28 0.78 -17.17
N ARG A 27 13.24 0.28 -16.48
CA ARG A 27 12.30 -0.71 -17.06
C ARG A 27 11.72 -0.27 -18.39
N VAL A 28 11.38 1.01 -18.49
CA VAL A 28 10.88 1.61 -19.73
C VAL A 28 11.93 1.45 -20.82
N GLY A 29 13.21 1.70 -20.53
CA GLY A 29 14.32 1.48 -21.47
C GLY A 29 14.46 0.02 -21.88
N LEU A 30 14.35 -0.94 -20.95
CA LEU A 30 14.37 -2.37 -21.27
C LEU A 30 13.16 -2.79 -22.11
N ILE A 31 11.97 -2.33 -21.77
CA ILE A 31 10.74 -2.59 -22.53
C ILE A 31 10.86 -2.01 -23.94
N VAL A 32 11.31 -0.78 -24.07
CA VAL A 32 11.55 -0.15 -25.38
C VAL A 32 12.60 -0.92 -26.17
N LEU A 33 13.70 -1.34 -25.56
CA LEU A 33 14.73 -2.15 -26.20
C LEU A 33 14.17 -3.48 -26.73
N LEU A 34 13.39 -4.19 -25.91
CA LEU A 34 12.77 -5.47 -26.30
C LEU A 34 11.74 -5.27 -27.42
N LEU A 35 10.97 -4.20 -27.43
CA LEU A 35 10.05 -3.86 -28.51
C LEU A 35 10.80 -3.51 -29.80
N VAL A 36 11.87 -2.72 -29.72
CA VAL A 36 12.72 -2.41 -30.87
C VAL A 36 13.36 -3.69 -31.43
N LEU A 37 13.83 -4.59 -30.57
CA LEU A 37 14.38 -5.88 -30.96
C LEU A 37 13.33 -6.75 -31.68
N GLN A 38 12.11 -6.77 -31.18
CA GLN A 38 10.98 -7.47 -31.79
C GLN A 38 10.65 -6.89 -33.17
N VAL A 39 10.54 -5.58 -33.30
CA VAL A 39 10.28 -4.90 -34.58
C VAL A 39 11.44 -5.17 -35.58
N ALA A 40 12.67 -5.06 -35.12
CA ALA A 40 13.85 -5.36 -35.93
C ALA A 40 13.86 -6.81 -36.40
N LEU A 41 13.52 -7.78 -35.53
CA LEU A 41 13.41 -9.20 -35.87
C LEU A 41 12.32 -9.45 -36.91
N ILE A 42 11.13 -8.89 -36.73
CA ILE A 42 10.00 -8.99 -37.68
C ILE A 42 10.42 -8.41 -39.04
N THR A 43 11.07 -7.24 -39.03
CA THR A 43 11.54 -6.57 -40.24
C THR A 43 12.62 -7.40 -40.95
N ALA A 44 13.59 -7.93 -40.19
CA ALA A 44 14.63 -8.81 -40.74
C ALA A 44 14.04 -10.09 -41.32
N VAL A 45 13.07 -10.71 -40.64
CA VAL A 45 12.34 -11.89 -41.14
C VAL A 45 11.59 -11.55 -42.44
N MET A 46 10.89 -10.43 -42.51
CA MET A 46 10.17 -10.01 -43.72
C MET A 46 11.09 -9.69 -44.88
N LEU A 47 12.25 -9.09 -44.65
CA LEU A 47 13.17 -8.67 -45.73
C LEU A 47 14.12 -9.75 -46.21
N TRP A 48 14.56 -10.68 -45.33
CA TRP A 48 15.65 -11.62 -45.63
C TRP A 48 15.23 -13.09 -45.68
N PHE A 49 14.10 -13.49 -45.08
CA PHE A 49 13.75 -14.89 -44.85
C PHE A 49 12.42 -15.33 -45.49
N TYR A 50 12.03 -14.75 -46.62
CA TYR A 50 10.77 -15.10 -47.30
C TYR A 50 10.59 -16.62 -47.47
N LYS A 51 11.66 -17.39 -47.69
CA LYS A 51 11.61 -18.87 -47.82
C LYS A 51 11.49 -19.60 -46.47
N ILE A 52 11.91 -18.95 -45.38
CA ILE A 52 11.91 -19.52 -44.02
C ILE A 52 10.64 -19.09 -43.24
N LEU A 53 9.93 -18.07 -43.73
CA LEU A 53 8.74 -17.50 -43.07
C LEU A 53 7.69 -18.55 -42.68
N PRO A 54 7.28 -19.54 -43.49
CA PRO A 54 6.31 -20.56 -43.09
C PRO A 54 6.78 -21.41 -41.91
N HIS A 55 8.07 -21.78 -41.90
CA HIS A 55 8.64 -22.57 -40.80
C HIS A 55 8.76 -21.74 -39.52
N PHE A 56 9.13 -20.48 -39.63
CA PHE A 56 9.17 -19.55 -38.53
C PHE A 56 7.78 -19.37 -37.90
N LEU A 57 6.74 -19.18 -38.71
CA LEU A 57 5.35 -19.05 -38.21
C LEU A 57 4.85 -20.33 -37.54
N ALA A 58 5.22 -21.52 -38.07
CA ALA A 58 4.86 -22.80 -37.45
C ALA A 58 5.53 -22.98 -36.08
N VAL A 59 6.83 -22.66 -35.97
CA VAL A 59 7.57 -22.70 -34.70
C VAL A 59 7.01 -21.70 -33.72
N GLN A 60 6.72 -20.49 -34.18
CA GLN A 60 6.09 -19.46 -33.35
C GLN A 60 4.72 -19.90 -32.84
N ALA A 61 3.86 -20.49 -33.66
CA ALA A 61 2.56 -20.99 -33.28
C ALA A 61 2.66 -22.10 -32.22
N LEU A 62 3.56 -23.08 -32.44
CA LEU A 62 3.83 -24.13 -31.45
C LEU A 62 4.31 -23.54 -30.11
N PHE A 63 5.21 -22.58 -30.17
CA PHE A 63 5.72 -21.89 -28.98
C PHE A 63 4.63 -21.15 -28.22
N VAL A 64 3.75 -20.42 -28.94
CA VAL A 64 2.59 -19.76 -28.32
C VAL A 64 1.66 -20.78 -27.65
N ILE A 65 1.38 -21.92 -28.32
CA ILE A 65 0.54 -22.98 -27.75
C ILE A 65 1.14 -23.49 -26.43
N VAL A 66 2.44 -23.81 -26.40
CA VAL A 66 3.14 -24.28 -25.21
C VAL A 66 3.07 -23.23 -24.08
N MET A 67 3.28 -21.96 -24.41
CA MET A 67 3.22 -20.87 -23.44
C MET A 67 1.79 -20.65 -22.89
N VAL A 68 0.78 -20.72 -23.76
CA VAL A 68 -0.63 -20.63 -23.37
C VAL A 68 -1.00 -21.77 -22.41
N LEU A 69 -0.61 -23.01 -22.74
CA LEU A 69 -0.85 -24.18 -21.88
C LEU A 69 -0.13 -24.04 -20.54
N THR A 70 1.11 -23.57 -20.55
CA THR A 70 1.88 -23.30 -19.32
C THR A 70 1.19 -22.25 -18.45
N LEU A 71 0.71 -21.18 -19.08
CA LEU A 71 0.05 -20.07 -18.39
C LEU A 71 -1.30 -20.50 -17.80
N ILE A 72 -2.12 -21.22 -18.55
CA ILE A 72 -3.42 -21.72 -18.07
C ILE A 72 -3.24 -22.62 -16.84
N ASN A 73 -2.24 -23.50 -16.85
CA ASN A 73 -1.93 -24.39 -15.73
C ASN A 73 -1.15 -23.73 -14.58
N SER A 74 -0.77 -22.47 -14.71
CA SER A 74 -0.08 -21.73 -13.64
C SER A 74 -1.03 -21.38 -12.48
N ARG A 75 -0.46 -21.10 -11.28
CA ARG A 75 -1.21 -20.75 -10.08
C ARG A 75 -1.43 -19.23 -9.90
N ILE A 76 -1.30 -18.45 -10.96
CA ILE A 76 -1.60 -17.00 -10.91
C ILE A 76 -3.11 -16.76 -11.04
N ASP A 77 -3.57 -15.61 -10.60
CA ASP A 77 -4.97 -15.20 -10.68
C ASP A 77 -5.46 -15.12 -12.15
N ALA A 78 -6.79 -15.19 -12.34
CA ALA A 78 -7.40 -15.26 -13.66
C ALA A 78 -7.15 -13.99 -14.50
N SER A 79 -7.18 -12.83 -13.87
CA SER A 79 -6.97 -11.54 -14.54
C SER A 79 -5.52 -11.39 -15.03
N SER A 80 -4.56 -11.79 -14.21
CA SER A 80 -3.15 -11.86 -14.62
C SER A 80 -2.92 -12.85 -15.77
N LYS A 81 -3.62 -14.01 -15.78
CA LYS A 81 -3.55 -14.94 -16.92
C LYS A 81 -4.01 -14.28 -18.21
N ILE A 82 -5.13 -13.58 -18.17
CA ILE A 82 -5.67 -12.87 -19.35
C ILE A 82 -4.68 -11.82 -19.85
N THR A 83 -4.13 -11.01 -18.95
CA THR A 83 -3.14 -9.97 -19.29
C THR A 83 -1.90 -10.59 -19.99
N TRP A 84 -1.35 -11.67 -19.43
CA TRP A 84 -0.21 -12.36 -20.02
C TRP A 84 -0.57 -13.03 -21.36
N LEU A 85 -1.77 -13.60 -21.49
CA LEU A 85 -2.26 -14.15 -22.75
C LEU A 85 -2.31 -13.08 -23.85
N ILE A 86 -2.89 -11.92 -23.57
CA ILE A 86 -2.94 -10.79 -24.50
C ILE A 86 -1.53 -10.39 -24.94
N LEU A 87 -0.59 -10.26 -24.00
CA LEU A 87 0.78 -9.87 -24.29
C LEU A 87 1.52 -10.92 -25.13
N ILE A 88 1.42 -12.20 -24.78
CA ILE A 88 2.08 -13.30 -25.50
C ILE A 88 1.46 -13.49 -26.90
N MET A 89 0.15 -13.36 -27.05
CA MET A 89 -0.51 -13.47 -28.35
C MET A 89 -0.21 -12.28 -29.26
N SER A 90 -0.16 -11.06 -28.71
CA SER A 90 0.10 -9.83 -29.48
C SER A 90 1.57 -9.69 -29.87
N ALA A 91 2.49 -10.09 -29.03
CA ALA A 91 3.94 -10.00 -29.25
C ALA A 91 4.66 -11.25 -28.68
N PRO A 92 4.62 -12.40 -29.37
CA PRO A 92 5.00 -13.69 -28.80
C PRO A 92 6.41 -13.74 -28.20
N LEU A 93 7.41 -13.25 -28.91
CA LEU A 93 8.78 -13.25 -28.43
C LEU A 93 8.96 -12.29 -27.25
N PHE A 94 8.47 -11.06 -27.40
CA PHE A 94 8.53 -10.05 -26.33
C PHE A 94 7.74 -10.48 -25.09
N GLY A 95 6.47 -10.85 -25.26
CA GLY A 95 5.59 -11.23 -24.15
C GLY A 95 6.12 -12.43 -23.38
N THR A 96 6.69 -13.42 -24.09
CA THR A 96 7.27 -14.59 -23.44
C THR A 96 8.58 -14.27 -22.71
N LEU A 97 9.50 -13.54 -23.33
CA LEU A 97 10.74 -13.15 -22.66
C LEU A 97 10.45 -12.30 -21.43
N LEU A 98 9.48 -11.39 -21.55
CA LEU A 98 9.04 -10.59 -20.41
C LEU A 98 8.40 -11.46 -19.32
N TYR A 99 7.53 -12.42 -19.69
CA TYR A 99 6.92 -13.36 -18.74
C TYR A 99 7.98 -14.19 -18.00
N VAL A 100 8.94 -14.78 -18.74
CA VAL A 100 10.03 -15.55 -18.17
C VAL A 100 10.90 -14.65 -17.28
N TYR A 101 11.26 -13.45 -17.74
CA TYR A 101 12.02 -12.47 -16.95
C TYR A 101 11.34 -12.11 -15.65
N VAL A 102 10.03 -11.80 -15.67
CA VAL A 102 9.26 -11.48 -14.47
C VAL A 102 9.14 -12.70 -13.53
N ARG A 103 9.05 -13.92 -14.06
CA ARG A 103 8.86 -15.14 -13.24
C ARG A 103 10.15 -15.78 -12.71
N THR A 104 11.28 -15.62 -13.42
CA THR A 104 12.55 -16.27 -13.04
C THR A 104 13.41 -15.44 -12.11
N ASP A 105 12.87 -14.36 -11.56
CA ASP A 105 13.63 -13.45 -10.71
C ASP A 105 14.24 -14.14 -9.48
N LEU A 106 15.54 -14.40 -9.58
CA LEU A 106 16.34 -15.00 -8.51
C LEU A 106 16.37 -14.11 -7.26
N GLY A 107 16.38 -12.79 -7.45
CA GLY A 107 16.36 -11.84 -6.35
C GLY A 107 15.05 -11.90 -5.56
N HIS A 108 13.91 -12.13 -6.24
CA HIS A 108 12.61 -12.35 -5.60
C HIS A 108 12.65 -13.57 -4.66
N ARG A 109 13.24 -14.67 -5.10
CA ARG A 109 13.36 -15.87 -4.27
C ARG A 109 14.19 -15.62 -3.01
N VAL A 110 15.34 -14.95 -3.16
CA VAL A 110 16.21 -14.60 -2.03
C VAL A 110 15.48 -13.71 -1.03
N LEU A 111 14.79 -12.67 -1.51
CA LEU A 111 14.03 -11.75 -0.64
C LEU A 111 12.88 -12.48 0.07
N ARG A 112 12.14 -13.31 -0.66
CA ARG A 112 11.05 -14.11 -0.11
C ARG A 112 11.52 -15.09 0.96
N ASP A 113 12.60 -15.83 0.68
CA ASP A 113 13.10 -16.85 1.60
C ASP A 113 13.68 -16.18 2.86
N ARG A 114 14.26 -15.00 2.72
CA ARG A 114 14.72 -14.18 3.84
C ARG A 114 13.56 -13.67 4.70
N LEU A 115 12.53 -13.10 4.08
CA LEU A 115 11.34 -12.63 4.79
C LEU A 115 10.64 -13.78 5.52
N ARG A 116 10.48 -14.94 4.87
CA ARG A 116 9.90 -16.13 5.51
C ARG A 116 10.69 -16.58 6.73
N ARG A 117 12.02 -16.51 6.67
CA ARG A 117 12.88 -16.81 7.82
C ARG A 117 12.61 -15.81 8.94
N ILE A 118 12.63 -14.51 8.66
CA ILE A 118 12.36 -13.45 9.63
C ILE A 118 10.99 -13.62 10.29
N ILE A 119 9.94 -13.85 9.50
CA ILE A 119 8.59 -14.11 10.03
C ILE A 119 8.59 -15.36 10.91
N GLY A 120 9.24 -16.46 10.48
CA GLY A 120 9.36 -17.67 11.27
C GLY A 120 10.09 -17.47 12.60
N GLU A 121 11.17 -16.70 12.61
CA GLU A 121 11.94 -16.38 13.82
C GLU A 121 11.19 -15.46 14.78
N THR A 122 10.37 -14.56 14.23
CA THR A 122 9.63 -13.55 15.01
C THR A 122 8.24 -14.01 15.44
N LYS A 123 7.73 -15.12 14.91
CA LYS A 123 6.37 -15.60 15.16
C LYS A 123 6.03 -15.81 16.64
N GLN A 124 7.02 -16.18 17.46
CA GLN A 124 6.83 -16.40 18.90
C GLN A 124 7.07 -15.14 19.76
N MET A 125 7.46 -14.03 19.14
CA MET A 125 7.78 -12.80 19.88
C MET A 125 6.53 -12.02 20.31
N LEU A 126 5.42 -12.21 19.61
CA LEU A 126 4.12 -11.66 19.95
C LEU A 126 3.12 -12.81 20.13
N PRO A 127 3.15 -13.52 21.28
CA PRO A 127 2.19 -14.58 21.54
C PRO A 127 0.78 -13.99 21.70
N GLN A 128 -0.20 -14.72 21.19
CA GLN A 128 -1.60 -14.42 21.45
C GLN A 128 -1.87 -14.56 22.94
N ASP A 129 -2.58 -13.60 23.51
CA ASP A 129 -3.07 -13.69 24.88
C ASP A 129 -4.28 -14.63 24.93
N ASP A 130 -4.17 -15.68 25.72
CA ASP A 130 -5.19 -16.73 25.79
C ASP A 130 -6.51 -16.24 26.39
N GLU A 131 -6.47 -15.31 27.35
CA GLU A 131 -7.67 -14.74 27.99
C GLU A 131 -8.42 -13.86 27.01
N THR A 132 -7.70 -12.96 26.33
CA THR A 132 -8.25 -12.10 25.26
C THR A 132 -8.88 -12.95 24.16
N MET A 133 -8.21 -14.04 23.74
CA MET A 133 -8.73 -14.90 22.68
C MET A 133 -9.96 -15.69 23.10
N GLN A 134 -9.99 -16.26 24.30
CA GLN A 134 -11.16 -16.98 24.83
C GLN A 134 -12.38 -16.05 24.99
N GLN A 135 -12.14 -14.80 25.40
CA GLN A 135 -13.21 -13.82 25.45
C GLN A 135 -13.76 -13.51 24.07
N LEU A 136 -12.87 -13.26 23.09
CA LEU A 136 -13.25 -12.97 21.71
C LEU A 136 -14.00 -14.15 21.07
N GLU A 137 -13.54 -15.41 21.25
CA GLU A 137 -14.21 -16.60 20.75
C GLU A 137 -15.62 -16.77 21.31
N LYS A 138 -15.81 -16.45 22.58
CA LYS A 138 -17.10 -16.54 23.24
C LYS A 138 -18.08 -15.46 22.81
N GLU A 139 -17.61 -14.24 22.65
CA GLU A 139 -18.46 -13.07 22.40
C GLU A 139 -18.62 -12.83 20.88
N HIS A 140 -17.56 -13.04 20.10
CA HIS A 140 -17.48 -12.71 18.67
C HIS A 140 -16.71 -13.79 17.87
N PRO A 141 -17.27 -15.01 17.75
CA PRO A 141 -16.58 -16.14 17.10
C PRO A 141 -16.21 -15.86 15.64
N GLU A 142 -16.94 -14.97 14.97
CA GLU A 142 -16.63 -14.57 13.60
C GLU A 142 -15.35 -13.73 13.49
N VAL A 143 -15.03 -12.91 14.50
CA VAL A 143 -13.79 -12.15 14.56
C VAL A 143 -12.63 -13.05 14.96
N ALA A 144 -12.86 -13.98 15.87
CA ALA A 144 -11.87 -15.00 16.25
C ALA A 144 -11.44 -15.84 15.04
N ALA A 145 -12.38 -16.20 14.15
CA ALA A 145 -12.06 -16.93 12.92
C ALA A 145 -11.19 -16.09 11.94
N LEU A 146 -11.41 -14.78 11.88
CA LEU A 146 -10.56 -13.88 11.12
C LEU A 146 -9.17 -13.75 11.75
N ASP A 147 -9.10 -13.62 13.08
CA ASP A 147 -7.84 -13.55 13.82
C ASP A 147 -7.00 -14.82 13.59
N GLU A 148 -7.60 -16.00 13.60
CA GLU A 148 -6.90 -17.26 13.30
C GLU A 148 -6.26 -17.23 11.90
N TYR A 149 -6.94 -16.66 10.89
CA TYR A 149 -6.38 -16.48 9.56
C TYR A 149 -5.20 -15.49 9.58
N LEU A 150 -5.34 -14.35 10.26
CA LEU A 150 -4.31 -13.32 10.37
C LEU A 150 -3.07 -13.86 11.11
N ASN A 151 -3.24 -14.60 12.17
CA ASN A 151 -2.15 -15.24 12.90
C ASN A 151 -1.43 -16.32 12.08
N LYS A 152 -2.12 -17.02 11.19
CA LYS A 152 -1.49 -17.98 10.26
C LYS A 152 -0.66 -17.27 9.18
N SER A 153 -1.10 -16.12 8.75
CA SER A 153 -0.44 -15.36 7.67
C SER A 153 0.83 -14.64 8.14
N GLY A 154 0.86 -14.20 9.40
CA GLY A 154 1.97 -13.38 9.88
C GLY A 154 2.17 -13.46 11.36
N CYS A 155 2.09 -12.79 12.25
CA CYS A 155 2.14 -12.69 13.70
C CYS A 155 1.29 -11.49 14.09
N PHE A 156 -0.01 -11.62 13.91
CA PHE A 156 -0.95 -10.53 14.09
C PHE A 156 -1.97 -10.89 15.16
N PRO A 157 -1.58 -10.88 16.45
CA PRO A 157 -2.49 -11.19 17.55
C PRO A 157 -3.55 -10.11 17.73
N VAL A 158 -4.71 -10.51 18.23
CA VAL A 158 -5.73 -9.57 18.68
C VAL A 158 -5.36 -9.00 20.04
N TYR A 159 -5.67 -7.73 20.23
CA TYR A 159 -5.49 -7.00 21.48
C TYR A 159 -6.79 -6.36 21.92
N ASP A 160 -7.04 -6.42 23.22
CA ASP A 160 -8.01 -5.63 23.96
C ASP A 160 -7.33 -4.46 24.68
N ASN A 161 -8.10 -3.67 25.41
CA ASN A 161 -7.60 -2.61 26.27
C ASN A 161 -6.58 -1.65 25.61
N CYS A 162 -6.79 -1.34 24.33
CA CYS A 162 -5.98 -0.40 23.57
C CYS A 162 -6.73 0.92 23.35
N GLU A 163 -6.05 2.05 23.62
CA GLU A 163 -6.58 3.35 23.26
C GLU A 163 -6.38 3.59 21.77
N LEU A 164 -7.48 3.83 21.05
CA LEU A 164 -7.50 4.11 19.63
C LEU A 164 -8.01 5.52 19.39
N LYS A 165 -7.27 6.33 18.60
CA LYS A 165 -7.68 7.68 18.21
C LYS A 165 -7.62 7.80 16.69
N TYR A 166 -8.79 8.07 16.10
CA TYR A 166 -8.91 8.33 14.67
C TYR A 166 -8.58 9.78 14.32
N PHE A 167 -8.02 10.01 13.15
CA PHE A 167 -7.74 11.33 12.58
C PHE A 167 -8.39 11.45 11.21
N PRO A 168 -9.36 12.33 11.04
CA PRO A 168 -10.08 12.52 9.78
C PRO A 168 -9.25 13.31 8.74
N SER A 169 -8.09 13.84 9.12
CA SER A 169 -7.23 14.61 8.23
C SER A 169 -5.74 14.49 8.55
N GLY A 170 -4.91 14.85 7.58
CA GLY A 170 -3.46 14.91 7.76
C GLY A 170 -3.03 15.99 8.73
N GLU A 171 -3.73 17.12 8.74
CA GLU A 171 -3.48 18.24 9.63
C GLU A 171 -3.67 17.85 11.10
N GLU A 172 -4.74 17.12 11.39
CA GLU A 172 -5.01 16.67 12.76
C GLU A 172 -3.99 15.63 13.22
N LYS A 173 -3.65 14.67 12.36
CA LYS A 173 -2.55 13.73 12.63
C LYS A 173 -1.25 14.49 12.89
N PHE A 174 -0.89 15.44 12.03
CA PHE A 174 0.36 16.18 12.12
C PHE A 174 0.44 16.99 13.42
N LYS A 175 -0.64 17.63 13.82
CA LYS A 175 -0.76 18.36 15.09
C LYS A 175 -0.53 17.46 16.30
N GLU A 176 -1.05 16.24 16.30
CA GLU A 176 -0.84 15.26 17.38
C GLU A 176 0.55 14.64 17.35
N LEU A 177 1.09 14.40 16.15
CA LEU A 177 2.35 13.68 15.96
C LEU A 177 3.55 14.45 16.50
N LEU A 178 3.62 15.76 16.31
CA LEU A 178 4.78 16.56 16.75
C LEU A 178 5.01 16.50 18.27
N PRO A 179 4.01 16.73 19.15
CA PRO A 179 4.23 16.60 20.59
C PRO A 179 4.58 15.15 21.00
N ARG A 180 4.04 14.13 20.33
CA ARG A 180 4.43 12.73 20.62
C ARG A 180 5.90 12.45 20.30
N LEU A 181 6.42 12.98 19.20
CA LEU A 181 7.85 12.88 18.88
C LEU A 181 8.72 13.58 19.94
N GLU A 182 8.26 14.71 20.47
CA GLU A 182 8.96 15.43 21.55
C GLU A 182 9.02 14.63 22.86
N GLU A 183 8.02 13.80 23.15
CA GLU A 183 7.94 12.95 24.33
C GLU A 183 8.91 11.75 24.28
N ALA A 184 9.46 11.40 23.11
CA ALA A 184 10.31 10.24 22.92
C ALA A 184 11.56 10.22 23.79
N LYS A 185 11.89 9.06 24.38
CA LYS A 185 13.04 8.85 25.28
C LYS A 185 13.95 7.71 24.86
N ASP A 186 13.40 6.66 24.25
CA ASP A 186 14.12 5.42 23.98
C ASP A 186 14.36 5.23 22.48
N PHE A 187 13.28 5.24 21.68
CA PHE A 187 13.42 5.08 20.24
C PHE A 187 12.27 5.69 19.43
N ILE A 188 12.55 6.05 18.17
CA ILE A 188 11.59 6.50 17.18
C ILE A 188 11.84 5.74 15.87
N PHE A 189 10.85 5.00 15.39
CA PHE A 189 10.90 4.27 14.13
C PHE A 189 9.89 4.84 13.14
N LEU A 190 10.36 5.18 11.94
CA LEU A 190 9.55 5.69 10.84
C LEU A 190 9.75 4.83 9.59
N GLU A 191 8.64 4.40 8.98
CA GLU A 191 8.57 3.67 7.73
C GLU A 191 7.49 4.31 6.86
N TYR A 192 7.91 4.95 5.75
CA TYR A 192 6.98 5.69 4.89
C TYR A 192 7.28 5.48 3.42
N PHE A 193 6.21 5.29 2.62
CA PHE A 193 6.33 5.16 1.18
C PHE A 193 6.85 6.44 0.50
N ILE A 194 6.33 7.62 0.90
CA ILE A 194 6.78 8.91 0.39
C ILE A 194 7.30 9.78 1.54
N ILE A 195 8.51 10.28 1.35
CA ILE A 195 9.09 11.40 2.10
C ILE A 195 9.46 12.47 1.08
N GLU A 196 8.99 13.70 1.29
CA GLU A 196 9.21 14.81 0.38
C GLU A 196 9.63 16.06 1.15
N GLU A 197 10.54 16.81 0.56
CA GLU A 197 10.98 18.10 1.12
C GLU A 197 9.79 19.05 1.31
N GLY A 198 9.68 19.67 2.46
CA GLY A 198 8.62 20.62 2.75
C GLY A 198 8.52 20.93 4.22
N TYR A 199 7.47 21.63 4.59
CA TYR A 199 7.21 22.06 5.97
C TYR A 199 6.95 20.86 6.89
N MET A 200 6.12 19.91 6.46
CA MET A 200 5.79 18.73 7.26
C MET A 200 7.03 17.91 7.61
N TRP A 201 7.79 17.51 6.59
CA TRP A 201 9.01 16.72 6.83
C TRP A 201 10.10 17.51 7.54
N GLY A 202 10.29 18.78 7.20
CA GLY A 202 11.28 19.66 7.84
C GLY A 202 11.03 19.79 9.35
N SER A 203 9.78 19.97 9.76
CA SER A 203 9.39 20.05 11.18
C SER A 203 9.64 18.73 11.93
N ILE A 204 9.31 17.60 11.31
CA ILE A 204 9.58 16.28 11.86
C ILE A 204 11.09 16.05 11.98
N LEU A 205 11.85 16.32 10.93
CA LEU A 205 13.30 16.10 10.87
C LEU A 205 14.05 16.93 11.92
N GLU A 206 13.61 18.14 12.21
CA GLU A 206 14.19 18.98 13.27
C GLU A 206 14.06 18.30 14.64
N ILE A 207 12.89 17.75 14.96
CA ILE A 207 12.66 16.99 16.20
C ILE A 207 13.52 15.72 16.22
N LEU A 208 13.50 14.95 15.12
CA LEU A 208 14.28 13.71 15.03
C LEU A 208 15.79 13.93 15.22
N SER A 209 16.35 14.99 14.63
CA SER A 209 17.75 15.35 14.77
C SER A 209 18.10 15.70 16.21
N ARG A 210 17.24 16.46 16.89
CA ARG A 210 17.42 16.80 18.29
C ARG A 210 17.34 15.56 19.18
N LYS A 211 16.31 14.70 18.97
CA LYS A 211 16.16 13.44 19.71
C LYS A 211 17.33 12.49 19.52
N ALA A 212 17.85 12.38 18.29
CA ALA A 212 19.06 11.60 18.04
C ALA A 212 20.27 12.15 18.80
N SER A 213 20.42 13.47 18.89
CA SER A 213 21.48 14.11 19.70
C SER A 213 21.33 13.89 21.21
N GLU A 214 20.08 13.68 21.69
CA GLU A 214 19.76 13.32 23.06
C GLU A 214 19.99 11.82 23.35
N GLY A 215 20.36 11.00 22.36
CA GLY A 215 20.66 9.57 22.49
C GLY A 215 19.49 8.64 22.17
N VAL A 216 18.36 9.16 21.68
CA VAL A 216 17.21 8.35 21.20
C VAL A 216 17.61 7.59 19.94
N ASP A 217 17.27 6.29 19.84
CA ASP A 217 17.53 5.48 18.64
C ASP A 217 16.52 5.82 17.54
N VAL A 218 16.89 6.74 16.65
CA VAL A 218 16.04 7.19 15.55
C VAL A 218 16.35 6.39 14.28
N ARG A 219 15.34 5.71 13.74
CA ARG A 219 15.43 4.93 12.49
C ARG A 219 14.38 5.39 11.48
N VAL A 220 14.83 5.68 10.27
CA VAL A 220 13.98 6.09 9.15
C VAL A 220 14.14 5.11 8.01
N MET A 221 13.03 4.53 7.55
CA MET A 221 12.97 3.72 6.34
C MET A 221 12.01 4.35 5.34
N TYR A 222 12.36 4.33 4.06
CA TYR A 222 11.52 4.83 2.99
C TYR A 222 11.65 3.95 1.74
N ASP A 223 10.63 3.94 0.90
CA ASP A 223 10.71 3.22 -0.37
C ASP A 223 11.77 3.84 -1.30
N GLY A 224 12.61 3.01 -1.91
CA GLY A 224 13.73 3.45 -2.73
C GLY A 224 13.35 4.24 -3.98
N THR A 225 12.07 4.31 -4.36
CA THR A 225 11.58 5.21 -5.42
C THR A 225 11.76 6.68 -5.08
N ASN A 226 11.80 7.03 -3.79
CA ASN A 226 12.02 8.41 -3.34
C ASN A 226 13.38 8.97 -3.78
N GLU A 227 14.42 8.12 -3.91
CA GLU A 227 15.73 8.56 -4.40
C GLU A 227 15.72 9.08 -5.84
N PHE A 228 14.64 8.80 -6.58
CA PHE A 228 14.44 9.32 -7.94
C PHE A 228 13.48 10.50 -8.01
N ALA A 229 12.48 10.52 -7.12
CA ALA A 229 11.34 11.40 -7.25
C ALA A 229 11.44 12.61 -6.30
N THR A 230 11.78 12.40 -5.03
CA THR A 230 11.53 13.38 -3.97
C THR A 230 12.72 13.67 -3.07
N LEU A 231 13.69 12.75 -2.95
CA LEU A 231 14.83 12.89 -2.05
C LEU A 231 16.15 13.05 -2.82
N PRO A 232 17.13 13.78 -2.27
CA PRO A 232 18.45 13.92 -2.88
C PRO A 232 19.20 12.59 -2.90
N ALA A 233 20.08 12.42 -3.87
CA ALA A 233 21.01 11.29 -3.90
C ALA A 233 21.84 11.25 -2.60
N LYS A 234 22.05 10.05 -2.04
CA LYS A 234 22.79 9.83 -0.78
C LYS A 234 22.07 10.36 0.48
N TYR A 235 20.74 10.46 0.44
CA TYR A 235 19.93 10.90 1.59
C TYR A 235 20.23 10.14 2.89
N PRO A 236 20.45 8.81 2.89
CA PRO A 236 20.85 8.09 4.12
C PRO A 236 22.13 8.64 4.77
N ARG A 237 23.10 9.11 3.97
CA ARG A 237 24.32 9.73 4.50
C ARG A 237 24.03 11.07 5.17
N LEU A 238 23.15 11.88 4.55
CA LEU A 238 22.76 13.17 5.14
C LEU A 238 22.06 12.98 6.48
N LEU A 239 21.17 11.98 6.60
CA LEU A 239 20.52 11.66 7.88
C LEU A 239 21.51 11.11 8.90
N SER A 240 22.53 10.33 8.48
CA SER A 240 23.53 9.82 9.39
C SER A 240 24.41 10.92 10.00
N GLU A 241 24.64 12.02 9.29
CA GLU A 241 25.32 13.23 9.79
C GLU A 241 24.52 13.94 10.90
N LEU A 242 23.19 13.68 10.96
CA LEU A 242 22.29 14.13 12.03
C LEU A 242 22.10 13.09 13.16
N GLY A 243 22.87 11.99 13.15
CA GLY A 243 22.73 10.90 14.11
C GLY A 243 21.54 9.95 13.85
N ILE A 244 20.84 10.10 12.74
CA ILE A 244 19.66 9.31 12.36
C ILE A 244 20.07 8.14 11.48
N LYS A 245 19.71 6.91 11.87
CA LYS A 245 19.89 5.71 11.05
C LYS A 245 18.85 5.69 9.94
N CYS A 246 19.30 5.56 8.69
CA CYS A 246 18.39 5.62 7.54
C CYS A 246 18.67 4.50 6.54
N ARG A 247 17.60 3.89 5.98
CA ARG A 247 17.67 2.83 4.98
C ARG A 247 16.59 2.98 3.91
N PRO A 248 16.94 2.99 2.62
CA PRO A 248 15.97 2.84 1.56
C PRO A 248 15.57 1.37 1.42
N PHE A 249 14.26 1.10 1.29
CA PHE A 249 13.77 -0.21 0.90
C PHE A 249 13.88 -0.40 -0.62
N ALA A 250 14.45 -1.53 -1.06
CA ALA A 250 14.56 -1.91 -2.47
C ALA A 250 14.99 -0.74 -3.38
N PRO A 251 16.18 -0.14 -3.17
CA PRO A 251 16.67 0.95 -4.00
C PRO A 251 16.73 0.51 -5.46
N LEU A 252 16.39 1.42 -6.37
CA LEU A 252 16.34 1.13 -7.79
C LEU A 252 17.76 0.96 -8.35
N THR A 253 18.19 -0.28 -8.56
CA THR A 253 19.46 -0.60 -9.25
C THR A 253 19.17 -0.99 -10.70
N PRO A 254 19.78 -0.34 -11.70
CA PRO A 254 19.57 -0.70 -13.09
C PRO A 254 19.96 -2.15 -13.37
N PHE A 255 19.17 -2.88 -14.15
CA PHE A 255 19.39 -4.25 -14.68
C PHE A 255 19.45 -5.42 -13.70
N VAL A 256 19.42 -5.23 -12.39
CA VAL A 256 19.79 -6.32 -11.47
C VAL A 256 18.59 -7.06 -10.88
N SER A 257 17.39 -6.48 -10.83
CA SER A 257 16.26 -7.23 -10.28
C SER A 257 14.86 -6.77 -10.71
N THR A 258 13.92 -7.70 -10.73
CA THR A 258 12.47 -7.46 -10.86
C THR A 258 11.83 -7.03 -9.54
N HIS A 259 12.60 -6.83 -8.45
CA HIS A 259 12.14 -6.26 -7.18
C HIS A 259 11.41 -4.92 -7.31
N TYR A 260 11.47 -4.29 -8.48
CA TYR A 260 10.78 -3.05 -8.80
C TYR A 260 9.25 -3.11 -8.67
N ASN A 261 8.64 -4.32 -8.68
CA ASN A 261 7.20 -4.46 -8.48
C ASN A 261 6.82 -4.41 -7.01
N PHE A 262 7.68 -4.93 -6.13
CA PHE A 262 7.41 -4.95 -4.71
C PHE A 262 7.88 -3.66 -4.07
N ARG A 263 6.93 -2.90 -3.51
CA ARG A 263 7.18 -1.62 -2.87
C ARG A 263 6.72 -1.65 -1.44
N ASP A 264 7.42 -0.92 -0.61
CA ASP A 264 7.01 -0.70 0.76
C ASP A 264 6.04 0.49 0.81
N HIS A 265 4.74 0.16 0.81
CA HIS A 265 3.69 1.16 0.83
C HIS A 265 3.16 1.43 2.24
N ARG A 266 3.76 0.86 3.26
CA ARG A 266 3.37 1.06 4.66
C ARG A 266 3.66 2.48 5.13
N LYS A 267 2.91 2.92 6.13
CA LYS A 267 3.10 4.17 6.85
C LYS A 267 3.01 3.84 8.32
N ILE A 268 4.18 3.64 8.92
CA ILE A 268 4.32 3.27 10.33
C ILE A 268 5.19 4.32 11.03
N LEU A 269 4.71 4.82 12.14
CA LEU A 269 5.52 5.54 13.11
C LEU A 269 5.34 4.89 14.47
N VAL A 270 6.43 4.53 15.12
CA VAL A 270 6.42 4.00 16.49
C VAL A 270 7.30 4.86 17.37
N ILE A 271 6.83 5.16 18.56
CA ILE A 271 7.55 5.95 19.58
C ILE A 271 7.60 5.13 20.87
N ASP A 272 8.82 4.79 21.31
CA ASP A 272 9.12 4.10 22.59
C ASP A 272 8.32 2.81 22.83
N GLY A 273 7.75 2.16 21.80
CA GLY A 273 6.83 1.04 21.97
C GLY A 273 5.52 1.39 22.70
N LYS A 274 5.21 2.68 22.85
CA LYS A 274 4.05 3.19 23.61
C LYS A 274 2.98 3.80 22.73
N VAL A 275 3.37 4.35 21.59
CA VAL A 275 2.49 5.00 20.63
C VAL A 275 2.84 4.54 19.23
N ALA A 276 1.84 4.16 18.45
CA ALA A 276 1.99 3.89 17.02
C ALA A 276 0.99 4.70 16.20
N PHE A 277 1.39 5.11 15.00
CA PHE A 277 0.51 5.74 14.00
C PHE A 277 0.59 4.93 12.71
N THR A 278 -0.57 4.72 12.09
CA THR A 278 -0.69 4.18 10.73
C THR A 278 -1.83 4.87 9.96
N GLY A 279 -1.98 4.58 8.67
CA GLY A 279 -3.02 5.14 7.81
C GLY A 279 -2.54 5.42 6.39
N GLY A 280 -3.21 6.31 5.67
CA GLY A 280 -2.88 6.69 4.30
C GLY A 280 -1.82 7.79 4.16
N ILE A 281 -1.61 8.58 5.22
CA ILE A 281 -0.87 9.84 5.22
C ILE A 281 0.64 9.61 5.15
N ASN A 282 1.28 10.06 4.05
CA ASN A 282 2.74 10.11 3.91
C ASN A 282 3.33 11.41 4.49
N LEU A 283 4.66 11.57 4.39
CA LEU A 283 5.39 12.73 4.91
C LEU A 283 5.68 13.73 3.78
N SER A 284 4.66 14.46 3.36
CA SER A 284 4.73 15.51 2.33
C SER A 284 3.64 16.54 2.59
N ASP A 285 3.89 17.79 2.24
CA ASP A 285 3.06 18.96 2.51
C ASP A 285 1.63 18.84 1.95
N ARG A 286 1.47 18.15 0.81
CA ARG A 286 0.14 17.92 0.22
C ARG A 286 -0.80 17.13 1.15
N TYR A 287 -0.27 16.26 2.02
CA TYR A 287 -1.08 15.48 2.96
C TYR A 287 -1.60 16.30 4.15
N ILE A 288 -1.05 17.49 4.33
CA ILE A 288 -1.53 18.49 5.30
C ILE A 288 -2.08 19.74 4.59
N ASN A 289 -2.53 19.57 3.36
CA ASN A 289 -3.16 20.57 2.50
C ASN A 289 -2.33 21.85 2.26
N ILE A 290 -0.99 21.73 2.30
CA ILE A 290 -0.08 22.81 1.89
C ILE A 290 0.32 22.58 0.44
N GLY A 291 -0.14 23.44 -0.47
CA GLY A 291 0.25 23.42 -1.89
C GLY A 291 -0.23 22.22 -2.68
N SER A 292 -1.37 21.62 -2.32
CA SER A 292 -1.95 20.47 -3.02
C SER A 292 -2.43 20.85 -4.43
N PRO A 293 -1.88 20.23 -5.51
CA PRO A 293 -2.31 20.54 -6.88
C PRO A 293 -3.63 19.87 -7.28
N TYR A 294 -4.18 18.99 -6.42
CA TYR A 294 -5.39 18.21 -6.69
C TYR A 294 -6.59 18.64 -5.83
N GLY A 295 -6.61 19.93 -5.44
CA GLY A 295 -7.62 20.43 -4.51
C GLY A 295 -7.37 19.96 -3.08
N HIS A 296 -8.43 19.86 -2.28
CA HIS A 296 -8.32 19.36 -0.91
C HIS A 296 -7.90 17.89 -0.89
N TRP A 297 -6.83 17.59 -0.16
CA TRP A 297 -6.30 16.24 0.01
C TRP A 297 -6.92 15.61 1.25
N LYS A 298 -7.90 14.74 1.05
CA LYS A 298 -8.59 14.02 2.13
C LYS A 298 -7.88 12.70 2.40
N ASP A 299 -7.27 12.59 3.57
CA ASP A 299 -6.62 11.35 4.00
C ASP A 299 -6.84 11.12 5.50
N THR A 300 -6.57 9.91 6.00
CA THR A 300 -6.90 9.51 7.35
C THR A 300 -5.77 8.74 8.01
N ALA A 301 -5.77 8.72 9.34
CA ALA A 301 -4.85 7.93 10.14
C ALA A 301 -5.50 7.46 11.43
N ILE A 302 -4.82 6.51 12.10
CA ILE A 302 -5.16 6.07 13.44
C ILE A 302 -3.90 6.05 14.31
N MET A 303 -4.06 6.44 15.57
CA MET A 303 -3.06 6.28 16.63
C MET A 303 -3.50 5.17 17.56
N LEU A 304 -2.56 4.33 17.94
CA LEU A 304 -2.74 3.24 18.88
C LEU A 304 -1.84 3.48 20.10
N ARG A 305 -2.36 3.14 21.28
CA ARG A 305 -1.58 3.06 22.53
C ARG A 305 -1.94 1.76 23.27
N GLY A 306 -0.99 1.17 23.96
CA GLY A 306 -1.14 -0.13 24.59
C GLY A 306 -0.37 -1.22 23.85
N ARG A 307 -0.67 -2.49 24.15
CA ARG A 307 0.10 -3.65 23.62
C ARG A 307 0.06 -3.80 22.10
N ALA A 308 -0.97 -3.28 21.44
CA ALA A 308 -1.08 -3.32 19.98
C ALA A 308 0.07 -2.59 19.24
N VAL A 309 0.79 -1.69 19.93
CA VAL A 309 1.97 -0.99 19.40
C VAL A 309 3.10 -1.97 19.09
N ASP A 310 3.21 -3.08 19.84
CA ASP A 310 4.23 -4.11 19.61
C ASP A 310 4.13 -4.73 18.20
N SER A 311 2.92 -4.91 17.66
CA SER A 311 2.72 -5.41 16.30
C SER A 311 3.30 -4.48 15.25
N PHE A 312 3.08 -3.17 15.33
CA PHE A 312 3.69 -2.20 14.41
C PHE A 312 5.20 -2.07 14.63
N THR A 313 5.67 -2.19 15.86
CA THR A 313 7.10 -2.26 16.17
C THR A 313 7.75 -3.46 15.49
N LEU A 314 7.12 -4.63 15.59
CA LEU A 314 7.62 -5.84 14.95
C LEU A 314 7.58 -5.75 13.42
N LEU A 315 6.48 -5.24 12.84
CA LEU A 315 6.37 -5.01 11.39
C LEU A 315 7.50 -4.12 10.86
N PHE A 316 7.80 -3.02 11.54
CA PHE A 316 8.94 -2.17 11.21
C PHE A 316 10.26 -2.92 11.31
N LEU A 317 10.50 -3.63 12.42
CA LEU A 317 11.76 -4.33 12.65
C LEU A 317 11.98 -5.48 11.67
N GLN A 318 10.95 -6.19 11.25
CA GLN A 318 11.03 -7.24 10.22
C GLN A 318 11.57 -6.66 8.91
N MET A 319 11.07 -5.50 8.47
CA MET A 319 11.55 -4.85 7.25
C MET A 319 12.93 -4.22 7.44
N TRP A 320 13.15 -3.56 8.56
CA TRP A 320 14.47 -2.96 8.88
C TRP A 320 15.58 -3.98 8.86
N ASN A 321 15.31 -5.20 9.36
CA ASN A 321 16.28 -6.27 9.48
C ASN A 321 16.41 -7.16 8.24
N MET A 322 15.64 -6.92 7.17
CA MET A 322 15.74 -7.70 5.93
C MET A 322 17.15 -7.74 5.31
N GLY A 323 18.03 -6.82 5.67
CA GLY A 323 19.41 -6.73 5.21
C GLY A 323 20.48 -7.13 6.22
N GLN A 324 20.12 -7.65 7.43
CA GLN A 324 21.06 -7.84 8.55
C GLN A 324 21.14 -9.30 9.00
N ASP A 325 22.32 -9.66 9.54
CA ASP A 325 22.57 -10.99 10.10
C ASP A 325 22.27 -11.03 11.61
N GLU A 326 22.38 -9.90 12.32
CA GLU A 326 22.04 -9.79 13.74
C GLU A 326 20.84 -8.86 13.95
N CYS A 327 19.82 -9.33 14.65
CA CYS A 327 18.54 -8.68 14.81
C CYS A 327 18.15 -8.57 16.28
N GLU A 328 18.02 -7.36 16.79
CA GLU A 328 17.61 -7.07 18.17
C GLU A 328 16.09 -6.78 18.20
N TYR A 329 15.23 -7.80 18.22
CA TYR A 329 13.78 -7.60 18.31
C TYR A 329 13.33 -7.34 19.75
N GLN A 330 13.74 -8.18 20.71
CA GLN A 330 13.26 -8.15 22.10
C GLN A 330 13.57 -6.83 22.82
N LYS A 331 14.63 -6.13 22.42
CA LYS A 331 14.99 -4.83 22.98
C LYS A 331 13.88 -3.77 22.82
N TYR A 332 13.07 -3.89 21.78
CA TYR A 332 12.08 -2.89 21.39
C TYR A 332 10.62 -3.37 21.57
N LEU A 333 10.45 -4.64 21.90
CA LEU A 333 9.14 -5.24 22.18
C LEU A 333 8.93 -5.32 23.69
N SER A 334 7.68 -5.15 24.12
CA SER A 334 7.28 -5.28 25.53
C SER A 334 8.09 -4.39 26.49
N VAL A 335 8.33 -3.14 26.08
CA VAL A 335 9.02 -2.15 26.93
C VAL A 335 8.25 -1.98 28.25
N PRO A 336 8.91 -2.13 29.43
CA PRO A 336 8.27 -1.89 30.71
C PRO A 336 7.68 -0.48 30.76
N GLY A 337 6.38 -0.36 31.00
CA GLY A 337 5.66 0.91 30.97
C GLY A 337 4.76 1.13 29.73
N SER A 338 4.69 0.17 28.82
CA SER A 338 3.56 0.03 27.87
C SER A 338 2.29 -0.46 28.62
N ALA A 339 2.21 -0.15 29.93
CA ALA A 339 1.09 -0.48 30.78
C ALA A 339 -0.23 0.06 30.22
N PRO A 340 -1.34 -0.60 30.47
CA PRO A 340 -2.63 -0.23 29.94
C PRO A 340 -2.91 1.23 30.24
N VAL A 341 -3.07 2.02 29.21
CA VAL A 341 -3.87 3.22 29.24
C VAL A 341 -5.24 2.76 29.72
N SER A 342 -5.99 3.57 30.42
CA SER A 342 -7.30 3.21 30.98
C SER A 342 -8.03 2.17 30.13
N PRO A 343 -8.66 1.14 30.74
CA PRO A 343 -9.33 0.10 29.96
C PRO A 343 -10.23 0.71 28.90
N ALA A 344 -9.93 0.45 27.64
CA ALA A 344 -10.73 0.93 26.51
C ALA A 344 -11.51 -0.27 25.94
N PRO A 345 -12.81 -0.14 25.65
CA PRO A 345 -13.60 -1.22 25.08
C PRO A 345 -13.19 -1.50 23.63
N GLY A 346 -13.47 -2.73 23.19
CA GLY A 346 -13.22 -3.20 21.84
C GLY A 346 -11.88 -3.88 21.65
N TRP A 347 -11.67 -4.35 20.43
CA TRP A 347 -10.49 -5.10 20.01
C TRP A 347 -9.81 -4.47 18.80
N VAL A 348 -8.51 -4.68 18.69
CA VAL A 348 -7.74 -4.26 17.53
C VAL A 348 -6.76 -5.36 17.11
N ILE A 349 -6.68 -5.60 15.81
CA ILE A 349 -5.70 -6.49 15.19
C ILE A 349 -4.87 -5.65 14.21
N PRO A 350 -3.68 -5.17 14.60
CA PRO A 350 -2.74 -4.59 13.66
C PRO A 350 -2.18 -5.70 12.77
N TYR A 351 -2.24 -5.53 11.45
CA TYR A 351 -1.75 -6.53 10.52
C TYR A 351 -0.94 -5.94 9.38
N GLY A 352 -0.10 -6.77 8.77
CA GLY A 352 0.62 -6.47 7.54
C GLY A 352 0.17 -7.37 6.41
N ASP A 353 0.39 -6.91 5.18
CA ASP A 353 0.26 -7.71 3.97
C ASP A 353 1.58 -7.76 3.24
N SER A 354 1.88 -8.88 2.58
CA SER A 354 3.16 -9.12 1.92
C SER A 354 2.96 -9.75 0.55
N PRO A 355 3.56 -9.19 -0.50
CA PRO A 355 3.49 -9.79 -1.83
C PRO A 355 4.38 -11.03 -1.99
N LEU A 356 5.12 -11.43 -0.95
CA LEU A 356 6.14 -12.48 -1.00
C LEU A 356 5.68 -13.82 -0.40
N ASP A 357 4.48 -13.87 0.18
CA ASP A 357 3.88 -15.11 0.68
C ASP A 357 2.71 -15.58 -0.21
N ASN A 358 1.89 -16.49 0.29
CA ASN A 358 0.73 -17.01 -0.42
C ASN A 358 -0.60 -16.49 0.16
N PHE A 359 -0.54 -15.59 1.13
CA PHE A 359 -1.70 -14.96 1.73
C PHE A 359 -2.00 -13.64 1.00
N ARG A 360 -3.24 -13.24 0.99
CA ARG A 360 -3.72 -11.96 0.49
C ARG A 360 -4.47 -11.29 1.64
N VAL A 361 -3.70 -10.89 2.64
CA VAL A 361 -4.26 -10.53 3.94
C VAL A 361 -5.23 -9.36 3.81
N GLY A 362 -4.81 -8.29 3.14
CA GLY A 362 -5.64 -7.11 2.96
C GLY A 362 -6.94 -7.39 2.20
N GLU A 363 -6.85 -8.14 1.10
CA GLU A 363 -8.01 -8.52 0.30
C GLU A 363 -8.98 -9.40 1.09
N MET A 364 -8.48 -10.40 1.81
CA MET A 364 -9.33 -11.32 2.58
C MET A 364 -10.03 -10.63 3.74
N VAL A 365 -9.38 -9.67 4.42
CA VAL A 365 -10.02 -8.85 5.45
C VAL A 365 -11.17 -8.04 4.85
N TYR A 366 -10.98 -7.43 3.69
CA TYR A 366 -12.03 -6.66 3.02
C TYR A 366 -13.20 -7.56 2.56
N ILE A 367 -12.90 -8.73 2.01
CA ILE A 367 -13.91 -9.72 1.61
C ILE A 367 -14.67 -10.26 2.83
N ASP A 368 -14.00 -10.50 3.96
CA ASP A 368 -14.65 -10.93 5.19
C ASP A 368 -15.64 -9.87 5.70
N ILE A 369 -15.25 -8.60 5.74
CA ILE A 369 -16.15 -7.49 6.12
C ILE A 369 -17.37 -7.46 5.20
N LEU A 370 -17.17 -7.47 3.87
CA LEU A 370 -18.24 -7.43 2.88
C LEU A 370 -19.20 -8.61 3.01
N ASN A 371 -18.68 -9.83 3.24
CA ASN A 371 -19.48 -11.03 3.37
C ASN A 371 -20.29 -11.10 4.67
N ARG A 372 -19.78 -10.49 5.74
CA ARG A 372 -20.44 -10.50 7.07
C ARG A 372 -21.28 -9.27 7.35
N ALA A 373 -21.18 -8.24 6.53
CA ALA A 373 -21.99 -7.03 6.68
C ALA A 373 -23.48 -7.32 6.60
N GLN A 374 -24.28 -6.67 7.46
CA GLN A 374 -25.71 -6.84 7.57
C GLN A 374 -26.50 -5.59 7.19
N ARG A 375 -25.98 -4.41 7.51
CA ARG A 375 -26.65 -3.12 7.27
C ARG A 375 -25.93 -2.29 6.23
N TYR A 376 -24.64 -2.03 6.43
CA TYR A 376 -23.88 -1.19 5.53
C TYR A 376 -22.37 -1.52 5.53
N VAL A 377 -21.73 -1.18 4.41
CA VAL A 377 -20.27 -1.07 4.29
C VAL A 377 -19.93 0.22 3.56
N HIS A 378 -19.24 1.12 4.24
CA HIS A 378 -18.83 2.41 3.72
C HIS A 378 -17.32 2.42 3.51
N ILE A 379 -16.87 2.84 2.32
CA ILE A 379 -15.49 2.67 1.87
C ILE A 379 -14.95 3.99 1.30
N MET A 380 -13.78 4.42 1.75
CA MET A 380 -13.00 5.47 1.10
C MET A 380 -11.73 4.88 0.51
N THR A 381 -11.47 5.12 -0.77
CA THR A 381 -10.25 4.64 -1.44
C THR A 381 -9.84 5.57 -2.58
N PRO A 382 -8.51 5.78 -2.82
CA PRO A 382 -8.06 6.63 -3.93
C PRO A 382 -8.18 5.96 -5.29
N TYR A 383 -8.14 4.63 -5.34
CA TYR A 383 -8.15 3.85 -6.58
C TYR A 383 -9.15 2.72 -6.49
N LEU A 384 -9.78 2.42 -7.63
CA LEU A 384 -10.74 1.33 -7.77
C LEU A 384 -10.34 0.50 -8.99
N ILE A 385 -9.44 -0.45 -8.77
CA ILE A 385 -8.92 -1.37 -9.80
C ILE A 385 -9.10 -2.79 -9.27
N LEU A 386 -10.33 -3.25 -9.32
CA LEU A 386 -10.78 -4.49 -8.69
C LEU A 386 -10.36 -5.72 -9.48
N ASP A 387 -10.01 -6.78 -8.76
CA ASP A 387 -10.03 -8.13 -9.30
C ASP A 387 -11.45 -8.73 -9.28
N GLY A 388 -11.59 -9.97 -9.75
CA GLY A 388 -12.90 -10.61 -9.84
C GLY A 388 -13.49 -10.98 -8.49
N GLU A 389 -12.65 -11.34 -7.53
CA GLU A 389 -13.03 -11.77 -6.19
C GLU A 389 -13.64 -10.60 -5.41
N LEU A 390 -12.93 -9.47 -5.35
CA LEU A 390 -13.37 -8.30 -4.62
C LEU A 390 -14.55 -7.58 -5.31
N GLU A 391 -14.57 -7.52 -6.67
CA GLU A 391 -15.72 -7.01 -7.41
C GLU A 391 -16.97 -7.87 -7.11
N THR A 392 -16.82 -9.19 -7.06
CA THR A 392 -17.91 -10.11 -6.71
C THR A 392 -18.39 -9.90 -5.28
N ALA A 393 -17.49 -9.72 -4.31
CA ALA A 393 -17.84 -9.50 -2.91
C ALA A 393 -18.64 -8.19 -2.72
N LEU A 394 -18.20 -7.09 -3.35
CA LEU A 394 -18.89 -5.79 -3.33
C LEU A 394 -20.32 -5.91 -3.92
N ARG A 395 -20.43 -6.53 -5.09
CA ARG A 395 -21.72 -6.72 -5.77
C ARG A 395 -22.65 -7.63 -4.97
N PHE A 396 -22.13 -8.72 -4.42
CA PHE A 396 -22.92 -9.66 -3.63
C PHE A 396 -23.42 -9.03 -2.33
N ALA A 397 -22.59 -8.22 -1.64
CA ALA A 397 -23.02 -7.49 -0.46
C ALA A 397 -24.21 -6.56 -0.78
N ALA A 398 -24.11 -5.75 -1.85
CA ALA A 398 -25.18 -4.85 -2.26
C ALA A 398 -26.46 -5.63 -2.70
N GLN A 399 -26.30 -6.71 -3.46
CA GLN A 399 -27.44 -7.56 -3.91
C GLN A 399 -28.14 -8.29 -2.75
N ARG A 400 -27.47 -8.51 -1.61
CA ARG A 400 -28.09 -9.01 -0.37
C ARG A 400 -28.89 -7.94 0.37
N GLY A 401 -28.86 -6.68 -0.07
CA GLY A 401 -29.52 -5.56 0.59
C GLY A 401 -28.65 -4.78 1.57
N VAL A 402 -27.34 -5.05 1.61
CA VAL A 402 -26.38 -4.23 2.38
C VAL A 402 -26.18 -2.89 1.66
N ASP A 403 -26.21 -1.78 2.39
CA ASP A 403 -25.89 -0.46 1.83
C ASP A 403 -24.37 -0.34 1.63
N VAL A 404 -23.93 -0.53 0.38
CA VAL A 404 -22.51 -0.44 0.01
C VAL A 404 -22.26 0.90 -0.66
N GLU A 405 -21.46 1.76 -0.02
CA GLU A 405 -21.10 3.08 -0.52
C GLU A 405 -19.59 3.22 -0.70
N LEU A 406 -19.18 3.77 -1.85
CA LEU A 406 -17.78 4.03 -2.20
C LEU A 406 -17.55 5.52 -2.40
N ILE A 407 -16.58 6.11 -1.70
CA ILE A 407 -16.09 7.48 -1.98
C ILE A 407 -14.75 7.39 -2.70
N LEU A 408 -14.66 8.02 -3.86
CA LEU A 408 -13.53 8.07 -4.76
C LEU A 408 -13.12 9.53 -5.04
N PRO A 409 -11.89 9.80 -5.54
CA PRO A 409 -11.49 11.14 -5.88
C PRO A 409 -12.34 11.76 -6.99
N GLY A 410 -12.75 13.01 -6.82
CA GLY A 410 -13.35 13.82 -7.87
C GLY A 410 -12.30 14.47 -8.79
N ILE A 411 -11.14 14.84 -8.24
CA ILE A 411 -9.98 15.35 -8.98
C ILE A 411 -8.87 14.29 -8.93
N PRO A 412 -8.54 13.62 -10.05
CA PRO A 412 -7.55 12.53 -10.04
C PRO A 412 -6.11 13.04 -9.99
N ASP A 413 -5.24 12.33 -9.27
CA ASP A 413 -3.79 12.54 -9.32
C ASP A 413 -3.13 11.91 -10.56
N LYS A 414 -3.75 10.86 -11.10
CA LYS A 414 -3.28 10.09 -12.27
C LYS A 414 -4.43 9.79 -13.22
N PRO A 415 -4.35 10.19 -14.49
CA PRO A 415 -5.45 10.01 -15.44
C PRO A 415 -5.73 8.56 -15.80
N VAL A 416 -4.70 7.69 -15.84
CA VAL A 416 -4.86 6.28 -16.25
C VAL A 416 -5.60 5.46 -15.19
N PRO A 417 -5.21 5.42 -13.91
CA PRO A 417 -5.99 4.76 -12.85
C PRO A 417 -7.41 5.31 -12.73
N TYR A 418 -7.60 6.61 -12.93
CA TYR A 418 -8.94 7.23 -12.92
C TYR A 418 -9.82 6.71 -14.07
N ALA A 419 -9.29 6.65 -15.29
CA ALA A 419 -10.01 6.10 -16.44
C ALA A 419 -10.34 4.61 -16.23
N LEU A 420 -9.44 3.86 -15.62
CA LEU A 420 -9.63 2.45 -15.32
C LEU A 420 -10.71 2.24 -14.25
N ALA A 421 -10.72 3.03 -13.17
CA ALA A 421 -11.77 3.00 -12.14
C ALA A 421 -13.18 3.14 -12.74
N LYS A 422 -13.33 4.04 -13.72
CA LYS A 422 -14.63 4.26 -14.41
C LYS A 422 -15.15 3.02 -15.12
N THR A 423 -14.31 2.05 -15.48
CA THR A 423 -14.75 0.81 -16.14
C THR A 423 -15.46 -0.16 -15.21
N HIS A 424 -15.33 0.00 -13.89
CA HIS A 424 -16.02 -0.81 -12.88
C HIS A 424 -17.38 -0.21 -12.47
N TYR A 425 -17.60 1.10 -12.71
CA TYR A 425 -18.77 1.81 -12.21
C TYR A 425 -20.09 1.18 -12.64
N ALA A 426 -20.27 0.89 -13.93
CA ALA A 426 -21.53 0.34 -14.45
C ALA A 426 -21.89 -0.97 -13.75
N ALA A 427 -20.94 -1.90 -13.63
CA ALA A 427 -21.20 -3.21 -13.01
C ALA A 427 -21.51 -3.12 -11.51
N LEU A 428 -20.91 -2.16 -10.81
CA LEU A 428 -21.19 -1.90 -9.40
C LEU A 428 -22.56 -1.24 -9.20
N LEU A 429 -22.90 -0.23 -10.02
CA LEU A 429 -24.22 0.41 -10.00
C LEU A 429 -25.33 -0.59 -10.33
N ASP A 430 -25.12 -1.48 -11.32
CA ASP A 430 -26.08 -2.55 -11.67
C ASP A 430 -26.37 -3.50 -10.50
N ALA A 431 -25.41 -3.65 -9.59
CA ALA A 431 -25.57 -4.46 -8.39
C ALA A 431 -26.18 -3.70 -7.20
N GLY A 432 -26.35 -2.39 -7.29
CA GLY A 432 -26.88 -1.54 -6.23
C GLY A 432 -25.82 -0.86 -5.35
N VAL A 433 -24.53 -0.95 -5.70
CA VAL A 433 -23.47 -0.21 -5.02
C VAL A 433 -23.57 1.27 -5.36
N LYS A 434 -23.56 2.14 -4.37
CA LYS A 434 -23.54 3.60 -4.55
C LYS A 434 -22.11 4.10 -4.66
N ILE A 435 -21.85 4.99 -5.60
CA ILE A 435 -20.53 5.54 -5.86
C ILE A 435 -20.60 7.06 -5.76
N TYR A 436 -19.66 7.65 -5.03
CA TYR A 436 -19.55 9.08 -4.79
C TYR A 436 -18.18 9.58 -5.20
N GLU A 437 -18.12 10.75 -5.84
CA GLU A 437 -16.89 11.42 -6.22
C GLU A 437 -16.71 12.69 -5.39
N TYR A 438 -15.64 12.75 -4.60
CA TYR A 438 -15.31 13.85 -3.73
C TYR A 438 -14.96 15.11 -4.52
N THR A 439 -15.87 16.06 -4.57
CA THR A 439 -15.76 17.23 -5.45
C THR A 439 -14.70 18.25 -5.03
N PRO A 440 -14.36 18.43 -3.72
CA PRO A 440 -13.33 19.37 -3.31
C PRO A 440 -11.90 18.97 -3.74
N GLY A 441 -11.67 17.68 -4.07
CA GLY A 441 -10.31 17.29 -4.40
C GLY A 441 -10.06 15.78 -4.52
N PHE A 442 -8.97 15.34 -3.90
CA PHE A 442 -8.47 13.97 -3.96
C PHE A 442 -8.66 13.23 -2.63
N VAL A 443 -9.47 12.18 -2.61
CA VAL A 443 -9.57 11.25 -1.48
C VAL A 443 -8.42 10.26 -1.57
N HIS A 444 -7.56 10.25 -0.54
CA HIS A 444 -6.46 9.29 -0.41
C HIS A 444 -6.61 8.39 0.82
N ALA A 445 -7.70 8.50 1.57
CA ALA A 445 -8.03 7.62 2.69
C ALA A 445 -8.21 6.17 2.22
N LYS A 446 -7.87 5.21 3.08
CA LYS A 446 -8.13 3.78 2.91
C LYS A 446 -8.84 3.31 4.16
N VAL A 447 -10.15 3.39 4.11
CA VAL A 447 -11.05 3.12 5.22
C VAL A 447 -12.16 2.20 4.77
N PHE A 448 -12.45 1.22 5.60
CA PHE A 448 -13.69 0.45 5.59
C PHE A 448 -14.36 0.63 6.96
N VAL A 449 -15.64 0.89 6.97
CA VAL A 449 -16.46 0.88 8.19
C VAL A 449 -17.76 0.15 7.91
N SER A 450 -18.19 -0.70 8.84
CA SER A 450 -19.35 -1.57 8.66
C SER A 450 -20.13 -1.74 9.97
N ASP A 451 -21.45 -1.58 9.86
CA ASP A 451 -22.44 -1.95 10.86
C ASP A 451 -22.26 -1.29 12.25
N ASP A 452 -21.53 -0.21 12.37
CA ASP A 452 -21.09 0.47 13.61
C ASP A 452 -20.15 -0.37 14.50
N VAL A 453 -19.71 -1.54 14.06
CA VAL A 453 -18.94 -2.47 14.89
C VAL A 453 -17.58 -2.84 14.32
N LYS A 454 -17.33 -2.60 13.03
CA LYS A 454 -16.09 -2.97 12.33
C LYS A 454 -15.51 -1.79 11.58
N ALA A 455 -14.20 -1.64 11.65
CA ALA A 455 -13.50 -0.71 10.77
C ALA A 455 -12.10 -1.20 10.42
N VAL A 456 -11.58 -0.75 9.29
CA VAL A 456 -10.17 -0.87 8.91
C VAL A 456 -9.65 0.51 8.54
N VAL A 457 -8.51 0.87 9.10
CA VAL A 457 -7.76 2.08 8.75
C VAL A 457 -6.31 1.68 8.46
N GLY A 458 -5.82 2.00 7.25
CA GLY A 458 -4.47 1.57 6.88
C GLY A 458 -3.94 2.16 5.59
N SER A 459 -3.03 1.43 4.97
CA SER A 459 -2.37 1.84 3.73
C SER A 459 -2.92 1.15 2.47
N ILE A 460 -3.81 0.15 2.61
CA ILE A 460 -4.23 -0.79 1.56
C ILE A 460 -5.31 -0.17 0.67
N ASN A 461 -4.98 0.12 -0.59
CA ASN A 461 -5.94 0.59 -1.60
C ASN A 461 -6.74 -0.57 -2.22
N LEU A 462 -7.86 -0.25 -2.86
CA LEU A 462 -8.59 -1.18 -3.74
C LEU A 462 -7.98 -1.21 -5.15
N ASP A 463 -6.71 -1.55 -5.25
CA ASP A 463 -6.01 -1.70 -6.52
C ASP A 463 -5.02 -2.89 -6.51
N TYR A 464 -4.70 -3.40 -7.71
CA TYR A 464 -3.80 -4.55 -7.87
C TYR A 464 -2.43 -4.36 -7.22
N ARG A 465 -1.89 -3.14 -7.20
CA ARG A 465 -0.59 -2.90 -6.59
C ARG A 465 -0.63 -3.11 -5.09
N SER A 466 -1.62 -2.56 -4.42
CA SER A 466 -1.78 -2.75 -2.97
C SER A 466 -2.08 -4.20 -2.62
N LEU A 467 -2.98 -4.86 -3.37
CA LEU A 467 -3.45 -6.21 -3.03
C LEU A 467 -2.45 -7.33 -3.40
N TYR A 468 -1.53 -7.08 -4.37
CA TYR A 468 -0.67 -8.15 -4.92
C TYR A 468 0.82 -7.83 -4.97
N HIS A 469 1.22 -6.55 -4.85
CA HIS A 469 2.59 -6.14 -5.15
C HIS A 469 3.25 -5.29 -4.08
N HIS A 470 2.49 -4.75 -3.13
CA HIS A 470 3.04 -3.91 -2.09
C HIS A 470 3.09 -4.62 -0.73
N PHE A 471 4.07 -4.22 0.08
CA PHE A 471 3.97 -4.39 1.51
C PHE A 471 3.03 -3.33 2.04
N GLU A 472 2.01 -3.75 2.76
CA GLU A 472 0.97 -2.90 3.31
C GLU A 472 0.79 -3.16 4.80
N CYS A 473 0.08 -2.27 5.49
CA CYS A 473 -0.35 -2.49 6.87
C CYS A 473 -1.66 -1.77 7.15
N ALA A 474 -2.40 -2.30 8.12
CA ALA A 474 -3.62 -1.70 8.61
C ALA A 474 -3.91 -2.11 10.05
N ALA A 475 -4.89 -1.45 10.66
CA ALA A 475 -5.52 -1.85 11.90
C ALA A 475 -6.97 -2.28 11.60
N TYR A 476 -7.29 -3.55 11.85
CA TYR A 476 -8.68 -4.00 11.94
C TYR A 476 -9.18 -3.72 13.34
N ILE A 477 -10.33 -3.06 13.45
CA ILE A 477 -10.91 -2.53 14.68
C ILE A 477 -12.29 -3.15 14.84
N TYR A 478 -12.58 -3.64 16.02
CA TYR A 478 -13.87 -4.25 16.34
C TYR A 478 -14.43 -3.72 17.66
N ASP A 479 -15.71 -3.31 17.65
CA ASP A 479 -16.50 -2.83 18.79
C ASP A 479 -15.79 -1.75 19.63
N ALA A 480 -15.04 -0.86 18.97
CA ALA A 480 -14.29 0.23 19.60
C ALA A 480 -14.96 1.60 19.38
N PRO A 481 -14.91 2.52 20.35
CA PRO A 481 -15.58 3.82 20.26
C PRO A 481 -15.20 4.66 19.04
N CYS A 482 -13.95 4.56 18.57
CA CYS A 482 -13.46 5.32 17.41
C CYS A 482 -14.16 4.94 16.08
N ILE A 483 -14.90 3.83 16.03
CA ILE A 483 -15.67 3.44 14.85
C ILE A 483 -16.77 4.47 14.55
N ALA A 484 -17.38 5.04 15.60
CA ALA A 484 -18.35 6.11 15.43
C ALA A 484 -17.73 7.38 14.80
N ASP A 485 -16.48 7.71 15.16
CA ASP A 485 -15.76 8.85 14.57
C ASP A 485 -15.43 8.57 13.09
N ILE A 486 -15.07 7.33 12.75
CA ILE A 486 -14.77 6.89 11.37
C ILE A 486 -16.04 7.00 10.51
N GLU A 487 -17.19 6.53 11.01
CA GLU A 487 -18.46 6.63 10.30
C GLU A 487 -18.91 8.08 10.15
N ALA A 488 -18.80 8.89 11.20
CA ALA A 488 -19.12 10.31 11.15
C ALA A 488 -18.28 11.07 10.10
N ASP A 489 -16.98 10.73 9.99
CA ASP A 489 -16.10 11.28 8.98
C ASP A 489 -16.49 10.84 7.56
N PHE A 490 -16.88 9.57 7.38
CA PHE A 490 -17.38 9.08 6.10
C PHE A 490 -18.63 9.87 5.66
N VAL A 491 -19.62 9.98 6.54
CA VAL A 491 -20.88 10.70 6.28
C VAL A 491 -20.62 12.18 5.97
N SER A 492 -19.74 12.82 6.73
CA SER A 492 -19.32 14.21 6.47
C SER A 492 -18.67 14.35 5.08
N THR A 493 -17.70 13.48 4.76
CA THR A 493 -17.02 13.48 3.46
C THR A 493 -18.00 13.22 2.30
N ARG A 494 -18.96 12.29 2.49
CA ARG A 494 -20.00 12.00 1.50
C ARG A 494 -20.86 13.23 1.17
N SER A 495 -21.14 14.07 2.16
CA SER A 495 -21.95 15.28 1.95
C SER A 495 -21.31 16.28 0.99
N GLU A 496 -19.99 16.19 0.77
CA GLU A 496 -19.22 17.02 -0.18
C GLU A 496 -19.01 16.34 -1.54
N CYS A 497 -19.60 15.16 -1.73
CA CYS A 497 -19.43 14.36 -2.94
C CYS A 497 -20.56 14.56 -3.95
N ARG A 498 -20.26 14.30 -5.21
CA ARG A 498 -21.25 14.08 -6.26
C ARG A 498 -21.54 12.60 -6.38
N GLU A 499 -22.82 12.24 -6.31
CA GLU A 499 -23.25 10.87 -6.58
C GLU A 499 -23.09 10.52 -8.07
N VAL A 500 -22.59 9.33 -8.33
CA VAL A 500 -22.46 8.78 -9.70
C VAL A 500 -23.73 8.06 -10.09
N SER A 501 -24.34 8.49 -11.19
CA SER A 501 -25.53 7.89 -11.79
C SER A 501 -25.26 7.39 -13.22
N TYR A 502 -26.24 6.71 -13.83
CA TYR A 502 -26.14 6.33 -15.24
C TYR A 502 -26.05 7.54 -16.18
N GLU A 503 -26.63 8.69 -15.81
CA GLU A 503 -26.51 9.93 -16.56
C GLU A 503 -25.06 10.41 -16.53
N THR A 504 -24.42 10.44 -15.36
CA THR A 504 -23.01 10.85 -15.25
C THR A 504 -22.06 9.89 -15.98
N LEU A 505 -22.40 8.59 -16.10
CA LEU A 505 -21.63 7.65 -16.92
C LEU A 505 -21.65 7.98 -18.42
N LYS A 506 -22.74 8.57 -18.91
CA LYS A 506 -22.85 9.02 -20.32
C LYS A 506 -21.96 10.22 -20.59
N GLU A 507 -21.73 11.08 -19.59
CA GLU A 507 -20.88 12.27 -19.67
C GLU A 507 -19.38 11.95 -19.76
N ILE A 508 -18.97 10.71 -19.40
CA ILE A 508 -17.55 10.31 -19.45
C ILE A 508 -17.05 10.40 -20.91
N PRO A 509 -15.98 11.18 -21.17
CA PRO A 509 -15.43 11.38 -22.51
C PRO A 509 -15.02 10.05 -23.17
N LEU A 510 -15.23 9.94 -24.49
CA LEU A 510 -14.90 8.72 -25.26
C LEU A 510 -13.43 8.33 -25.12
N HIS A 511 -12.51 9.29 -25.07
CA HIS A 511 -11.09 9.00 -24.88
C HIS A 511 -10.82 8.36 -23.50
N THR A 512 -11.50 8.81 -22.44
CA THR A 512 -11.41 8.21 -21.10
C THR A 512 -11.93 6.78 -21.09
N LYS A 513 -13.08 6.53 -21.76
CA LYS A 513 -13.63 5.17 -21.93
C LYS A 513 -12.68 4.27 -22.70
N PHE A 514 -12.06 4.78 -23.77
CA PHE A 514 -11.08 4.04 -24.56
C PHE A 514 -9.83 3.72 -23.76
N VAL A 515 -9.23 4.73 -23.09
CA VAL A 515 -8.06 4.51 -22.22
C VAL A 515 -8.38 3.51 -21.11
N GLY A 516 -9.52 3.65 -20.44
CA GLY A 516 -9.97 2.71 -19.41
C GLY A 516 -10.09 1.29 -19.93
N GLY A 517 -10.75 1.10 -21.09
CA GLY A 517 -10.93 -0.21 -21.72
C GLY A 517 -9.60 -0.88 -22.11
N VAL A 518 -8.68 -0.13 -22.71
CA VAL A 518 -7.35 -0.65 -23.07
C VAL A 518 -6.54 -0.99 -21.80
N THR A 519 -6.56 -0.10 -20.82
CA THR A 519 -5.79 -0.31 -19.57
C THR A 519 -6.38 -1.43 -18.70
N LYS A 520 -7.69 -1.70 -18.79
CA LYS A 520 -8.30 -2.86 -18.12
C LYS A 520 -7.68 -4.19 -18.56
N ALA A 521 -7.30 -4.30 -19.82
CA ALA A 521 -6.64 -5.50 -20.34
C ALA A 521 -5.24 -5.75 -19.75
N ILE A 522 -4.60 -4.73 -19.20
CA ILE A 522 -3.26 -4.79 -18.57
C ILE A 522 -3.27 -4.35 -17.11
N SER A 523 -4.45 -4.28 -16.49
CA SER A 523 -4.65 -3.72 -15.13
C SER A 523 -3.79 -4.40 -14.06
N THR A 524 -3.49 -5.68 -14.21
CA THR A 524 -2.65 -6.44 -13.27
C THR A 524 -1.16 -6.05 -13.32
N MET A 525 -0.76 -5.24 -14.30
CA MET A 525 0.61 -4.71 -14.45
C MET A 525 0.73 -3.24 -14.03
N LEU A 526 -0.41 -2.57 -13.80
CA LEU A 526 -0.50 -1.18 -13.38
C LEU A 526 -0.49 -1.06 -11.87
#